data_549cc8ab2261362f04ac95a76e3d844f
#
_entry.id   549cc8ab2261362f04ac95a76e3d844f
#
_cell.length_a   1.000
_cell.length_b   1.000
_cell.length_c   1.000
_cell.angle_alpha   90.00
_cell.angle_beta   90.00
_cell.angle_gamma   90.00
#
_symmetry.space_group_name_H-M   'P 1'
#
loop_
_entity.id
_entity.type
_entity.pdbx_description
1 polymer ?
#
loop_
_entity_poly.entity_id
_entity_poly.type
_entity_poly.pdbx_seq_one_letter_code
_entity_poly.pdbx_strand_id
1 'polypeptide(L)'
;MESGNLKMGIVGHGFVGKATDFGFNKNITKLIIDPKYNNSIRDLVVFKPEIIFVCVPTPMLSNGFQDSSIVTEVISEITDLIPETLIVIKSTITPNVIEKLKNLSSNIVYNPEFLREKHANYDFENTKILILGGEKEDCKKVASIYKNH
;
A
#
# COMPACT_ATOMS: atom_id res chain seq x y z
N MET A 1 -19.06 18.73 12.10
CA MET A 1 -18.34 17.46 11.85
C MET A 1 -16.87 17.78 11.72
N GLU A 2 -16.10 17.40 12.71
CA GLU A 2 -14.65 17.43 12.55
C GLU A 2 -14.31 16.37 11.50
N SER A 3 -13.86 16.80 10.35
CA SER A 3 -13.21 15.91 9.39
C SER A 3 -11.88 15.52 10.04
N GLY A 4 -11.88 14.43 10.78
CA GLY A 4 -10.65 13.87 11.33
C GLY A 4 -9.65 13.66 10.20
N ASN A 5 -8.38 13.95 10.45
CA ASN A 5 -7.33 13.64 9.49
C ASN A 5 -7.34 12.14 9.19
N LEU A 6 -7.34 11.79 7.92
CA LEU A 6 -7.21 10.40 7.48
C LEU A 6 -5.96 9.77 8.09
N LYS A 7 -6.11 8.59 8.68
CA LYS A 7 -4.98 7.80 9.20
C LYS A 7 -4.53 6.78 8.16
N MET A 8 -3.30 6.89 7.73
CA MET A 8 -2.71 6.06 6.68
C MET A 8 -1.48 5.31 7.21
N GLY A 9 -1.46 4.00 7.02
CA GLY A 9 -0.25 3.19 7.17
C GLY A 9 0.49 3.08 5.83
N ILE A 10 1.81 3.10 5.86
CA ILE A 10 2.67 2.79 4.71
C ILE A 10 3.64 1.70 5.15
N VAL A 11 3.55 0.53 4.54
CA VAL A 11 4.44 -0.61 4.84
C VAL A 11 5.44 -0.78 3.71
N GLY A 12 6.72 -0.60 4.03
CA GLY A 12 7.82 -0.51 3.07
C GLY A 12 8.12 0.93 2.68
N HIS A 13 9.34 1.38 2.90
CA HIS A 13 9.78 2.76 2.65
C HIS A 13 11.00 2.80 1.73
N GLY A 14 10.95 2.00 0.65
CA GLY A 14 11.84 2.11 -0.52
C GLY A 14 11.39 3.27 -1.42
N PHE A 15 11.78 3.29 -2.69
CA PHE A 15 11.45 4.44 -3.58
C PHE A 15 9.94 4.61 -3.80
N VAL A 16 9.17 3.52 -3.90
CA VAL A 16 7.71 3.57 -4.04
C VAL A 16 7.04 4.05 -2.75
N GLY A 17 7.43 3.50 -1.60
CA GLY A 17 6.90 3.91 -0.31
C GLY A 17 7.23 5.37 0.03
N LYS A 18 8.43 5.83 -0.28
CA LYS A 18 8.83 7.24 -0.11
C LYS A 18 8.05 8.18 -1.03
N ALA A 19 7.81 7.79 -2.29
CA ALA A 19 7.00 8.59 -3.20
C ALA A 19 5.54 8.66 -2.76
N THR A 20 4.98 7.56 -2.25
CA THR A 20 3.64 7.51 -1.67
C THR A 20 3.53 8.42 -0.44
N ASP A 21 4.51 8.35 0.46
CA ASP A 21 4.59 9.23 1.64
C ASP A 21 4.70 10.71 1.24
N PHE A 22 5.53 11.02 0.27
CA PHE A 22 5.71 12.38 -0.25
C PHE A 22 4.44 12.90 -0.93
N GLY A 23 3.78 12.08 -1.76
CA GLY A 23 2.62 12.48 -2.53
C GLY A 23 1.37 12.72 -1.68
N PHE A 24 1.15 11.90 -0.67
CA PHE A 24 0.05 12.06 0.29
C PHE A 24 0.49 12.89 1.49
N ASN A 25 0.51 14.20 1.37
CA ASN A 25 1.05 15.09 2.40
C ASN A 25 0.02 16.04 3.04
N LYS A 26 -1.21 16.10 2.53
CA LYS A 26 -2.25 17.03 3.01
C LYS A 26 -3.29 16.30 3.86
N ASN A 27 -3.49 16.79 5.08
CA ASN A 27 -4.56 16.32 5.98
C ASN A 27 -4.54 14.80 6.22
N ILE A 28 -3.35 14.21 6.25
CA ILE A 28 -3.15 12.79 6.50
C ILE A 28 -2.17 12.62 7.66
N THR A 29 -2.56 11.82 8.64
CA THR A 29 -1.65 11.35 9.69
C THR A 29 -1.12 9.99 9.27
N LYS A 30 0.20 9.85 9.17
CA LYS A 30 0.85 8.65 8.63
C LYS A 30 1.67 7.92 9.69
N LEU A 31 1.67 6.60 9.62
CA LEU A 31 2.65 5.73 10.28
C LEU A 31 3.34 4.86 9.24
N ILE A 32 4.65 4.99 9.18
CA ILE A 32 5.49 4.27 8.21
C ILE A 32 6.13 3.08 8.92
N ILE A 33 5.93 1.89 8.37
CA ILE A 33 6.50 0.65 8.86
C ILE A 33 7.58 0.19 7.89
N ASP A 34 8.79 0.07 8.39
CA ASP A 34 9.92 -0.46 7.63
C ASP A 34 10.97 -1.00 8.63
N PRO A 35 11.63 -2.13 8.36
CA PRO A 35 12.64 -2.70 9.26
C PRO A 35 13.74 -1.70 9.67
N LYS A 36 14.08 -0.76 8.79
CA LYS A 36 15.10 0.28 9.09
C LYS A 36 14.69 1.26 10.21
N TYR A 37 13.41 1.31 10.57
CA TYR A 37 12.88 2.18 11.64
C TYR A 37 12.65 1.45 12.95
N ASN A 38 13.04 0.18 13.06
CA ASN A 38 12.84 -0.68 14.24
C ASN A 38 11.37 -0.75 14.70
N ASN A 39 10.45 -0.75 13.77
CA ASN A 39 9.02 -0.88 14.02
C ASN A 39 8.44 -2.07 13.24
N SER A 40 7.18 -2.39 13.49
CA SER A 40 6.51 -3.55 12.92
C SER A 40 5.03 -3.28 12.63
N ILE A 41 4.39 -4.19 11.94
CA ILE A 41 2.94 -4.12 11.64
C ILE A 41 2.10 -4.04 12.94
N ARG A 42 2.58 -4.60 14.06
CA ARG A 42 1.91 -4.49 15.34
C ARG A 42 1.70 -3.05 15.82
N ASP A 43 2.58 -2.12 15.43
CA ASP A 43 2.44 -0.71 15.76
C ASP A 43 1.21 -0.07 15.09
N LEU A 44 0.78 -0.63 13.95
CA LEU A 44 -0.46 -0.21 13.28
C LEU A 44 -1.73 -0.54 14.08
N VAL A 45 -1.69 -1.56 14.94
CA VAL A 45 -2.85 -1.93 15.78
C VAL A 45 -3.25 -0.78 16.71
N VAL A 46 -2.27 -0.11 17.33
CA VAL A 46 -2.49 1.06 18.19
C VAL A 46 -2.83 2.29 17.37
N PHE A 47 -2.15 2.45 16.23
CA PHE A 47 -2.35 3.58 15.32
C PHE A 47 -3.74 3.59 14.68
N LYS A 48 -4.31 2.41 14.38
CA LYS A 48 -5.65 2.22 13.77
C LYS A 48 -5.81 2.97 12.45
N PRO A 49 -5.04 2.63 11.41
CA PRO A 49 -5.17 3.25 10.11
C PRO A 49 -6.49 2.87 9.43
N GLU A 50 -7.06 3.78 8.68
CA GLU A 50 -8.24 3.54 7.83
C GLU A 50 -7.84 2.87 6.50
N ILE A 51 -6.58 3.10 6.07
CA ILE A 51 -6.00 2.55 4.85
C ILE A 51 -4.52 2.25 5.06
N ILE A 52 -4.05 1.17 4.46
CA ILE A 52 -2.63 0.78 4.48
C ILE A 52 -2.14 0.61 3.04
N PHE A 53 -1.13 1.35 2.64
CA PHE A 53 -0.40 1.15 1.39
C PHE A 53 0.76 0.20 1.62
N VAL A 54 0.80 -0.89 0.87
CA VAL A 54 1.87 -1.90 0.92
C VAL A 54 2.82 -1.70 -0.26
N CYS A 55 4.05 -1.32 0.04
CA CYS A 55 5.10 -0.95 -0.91
C CYS A 55 6.38 -1.76 -0.67
N VAL A 56 6.24 -3.02 -0.29
CA VAL A 56 7.37 -3.90 0.01
C VAL A 56 8.03 -4.46 -1.26
N PRO A 57 9.31 -4.86 -1.21
CA PRO A 57 10.00 -5.42 -2.37
C PRO A 57 9.44 -6.79 -2.77
N THR A 58 9.44 -7.05 -4.07
CA THR A 58 9.07 -8.34 -4.68
C THR A 58 10.17 -8.73 -5.66
N PRO A 59 11.36 -9.14 -5.17
CA PRO A 59 12.52 -9.37 -6.02
C PRO A 59 12.32 -10.58 -6.94
N MET A 60 13.09 -10.61 -8.02
CA MET A 60 13.16 -11.77 -8.90
C MET A 60 14.11 -12.81 -8.33
N LEU A 61 13.68 -14.06 -8.28
CA LEU A 61 14.52 -15.19 -7.93
C LEU A 61 15.47 -15.57 -9.08
N SER A 62 16.51 -16.34 -8.77
CA SER A 62 17.50 -16.80 -9.76
C SER A 62 16.90 -17.62 -10.90
N ASN A 63 15.75 -18.28 -10.68
CA ASN A 63 15.00 -19.04 -11.70
C ASN A 63 14.05 -18.17 -12.55
N GLY A 64 14.08 -16.85 -12.39
CA GLY A 64 13.22 -15.91 -13.12
C GLY A 64 11.81 -15.74 -12.55
N PHE A 65 11.42 -16.48 -11.51
CA PHE A 65 10.15 -16.26 -10.84
C PHE A 65 10.24 -15.13 -9.82
N GLN A 66 9.11 -14.47 -9.57
CA GLN A 66 9.01 -13.41 -8.56
C GLN A 66 8.91 -14.01 -7.16
N ASP A 67 9.69 -13.47 -6.22
CA ASP A 67 9.54 -13.77 -4.81
C ASP A 67 8.45 -12.90 -4.21
N SER A 68 7.30 -13.50 -3.95
CA SER A 68 6.14 -12.84 -3.33
C SER A 68 6.01 -13.14 -1.83
N SER A 69 7.03 -13.74 -1.21
CA SER A 69 6.97 -14.15 0.20
C SER A 69 6.76 -12.96 1.14
N ILE A 70 7.52 -11.88 0.96
CA ILE A 70 7.43 -10.68 1.81
C ILE A 70 6.03 -10.06 1.73
N VAL A 71 5.51 -9.83 0.53
CA VAL A 71 4.18 -9.23 0.36
C VAL A 71 3.09 -10.12 0.94
N THR A 72 3.19 -11.43 0.77
CA THR A 72 2.23 -12.40 1.30
C THR A 72 2.23 -12.41 2.83
N GLU A 73 3.41 -12.44 3.45
CA GLU A 73 3.55 -12.38 4.92
C GLU A 73 3.00 -11.08 5.48
N VAL A 74 3.32 -9.94 4.87
CA VAL A 74 2.82 -8.62 5.28
C VAL A 74 1.29 -8.56 5.20
N ILE A 75 0.69 -8.99 4.09
CA ILE A 75 -0.77 -8.98 3.93
C ILE A 75 -1.43 -9.92 4.94
N SER A 76 -0.88 -11.11 5.16
CA SER A 76 -1.38 -12.06 6.14
C SER A 76 -1.35 -11.46 7.55
N GLU A 77 -0.24 -10.86 7.96
CA GLU A 77 -0.10 -10.24 9.27
C GLU A 77 -1.06 -9.06 9.46
N ILE A 78 -1.21 -8.20 8.45
CA ILE A 78 -2.19 -7.10 8.50
C ILE A 78 -3.60 -7.65 8.66
N THR A 79 -3.98 -8.65 7.88
CA THR A 79 -5.31 -9.26 7.91
C THR A 79 -5.61 -9.88 9.26
N ASP A 80 -4.63 -10.54 9.86
CA ASP A 80 -4.78 -11.16 11.18
C ASP A 80 -4.93 -10.13 12.31
N LEU A 81 -4.17 -9.03 12.24
CA LEU A 81 -4.12 -8.03 13.30
C LEU A 81 -5.16 -6.91 13.14
N ILE A 82 -5.49 -6.55 11.90
CA ILE A 82 -6.36 -5.39 11.58
C ILE A 82 -7.30 -5.75 10.42
N PRO A 83 -8.21 -6.71 10.57
CA PRO A 83 -8.99 -7.29 9.47
C PRO A 83 -9.90 -6.31 8.74
N GLU A 84 -10.31 -5.22 9.39
CA GLU A 84 -11.24 -4.23 8.82
C GLU A 84 -10.56 -3.13 7.98
N THR A 85 -9.23 -3.09 7.98
CA THR A 85 -8.51 -2.02 7.29
C THR A 85 -8.44 -2.27 5.79
N LEU A 86 -8.65 -1.24 4.99
CA LEU A 86 -8.47 -1.28 3.54
C LEU A 86 -6.98 -1.37 3.20
N ILE A 87 -6.60 -2.39 2.44
CA ILE A 87 -5.22 -2.64 2.04
C ILE A 87 -5.06 -2.28 0.55
N VAL A 88 -4.11 -1.41 0.24
CA VAL A 88 -3.75 -1.05 -1.13
C VAL A 88 -2.36 -1.57 -1.44
N ILE A 89 -2.27 -2.49 -2.39
CA ILE A 89 -1.00 -3.08 -2.80
C ILE A 89 -0.40 -2.29 -3.96
N LYS A 90 0.72 -1.65 -3.72
CA LYS A 90 1.52 -0.95 -4.75
C LYS A 90 2.70 -1.79 -5.23
N SER A 91 3.11 -2.79 -4.47
CA SER A 91 4.16 -3.72 -4.89
C SER A 91 3.81 -4.37 -6.23
N THR A 92 4.78 -4.47 -7.12
CA THR A 92 4.59 -5.16 -8.41
C THR A 92 4.43 -6.66 -8.16
N ILE A 93 3.27 -7.20 -8.49
CA ILE A 93 2.94 -8.63 -8.31
C ILE A 93 2.23 -9.19 -9.53
N THR A 94 2.37 -10.49 -9.73
CA THR A 94 1.71 -11.19 -10.82
C THR A 94 0.22 -11.44 -10.53
N PRO A 95 -0.62 -11.64 -11.55
CA PRO A 95 -2.04 -11.96 -11.35
C PRO A 95 -2.30 -13.16 -10.43
N ASN A 96 -1.46 -14.18 -10.52
CA ASN A 96 -1.57 -15.37 -9.65
C ASN A 96 -1.37 -15.03 -8.17
N VAL A 97 -0.48 -14.10 -7.86
CA VAL A 97 -0.26 -13.63 -6.48
C VAL A 97 -1.45 -12.81 -6.02
N ILE A 98 -2.00 -11.94 -6.87
CA ILE A 98 -3.21 -11.16 -6.54
C ILE A 98 -4.36 -12.08 -6.15
N GLU A 99 -4.61 -13.14 -6.92
CA GLU A 99 -5.67 -14.10 -6.63
C GLU A 99 -5.47 -14.81 -5.27
N LYS A 100 -4.23 -15.18 -4.94
CA LYS A 100 -3.90 -15.74 -3.62
C LYS A 100 -4.16 -14.75 -2.49
N LEU A 101 -3.76 -13.50 -2.67
CA LEU A 101 -3.93 -12.45 -1.64
C LEU A 101 -5.40 -12.12 -1.41
N LYS A 102 -6.23 -12.12 -2.44
CA LYS A 102 -7.68 -11.94 -2.32
C LYS A 102 -8.36 -13.01 -1.45
N ASN A 103 -7.80 -14.21 -1.39
CA ASN A 103 -8.29 -15.26 -0.50
C ASN A 103 -7.97 -15.00 0.98
N LEU A 104 -7.01 -14.14 1.27
CA LEU A 104 -6.65 -13.75 2.64
C LEU A 104 -7.55 -12.63 3.17
N SER A 105 -7.94 -11.70 2.33
CA SER A 105 -8.78 -10.56 2.70
C SER A 105 -9.64 -10.09 1.54
N SER A 106 -10.89 -9.71 1.83
CA SER A 106 -11.78 -9.06 0.87
C SER A 106 -11.49 -7.56 0.67
N ASN A 107 -10.76 -6.95 1.60
CA ASN A 107 -10.51 -5.50 1.63
C ASN A 107 -9.20 -5.13 0.92
N ILE A 108 -8.92 -5.72 -0.24
CA ILE A 108 -7.69 -5.51 -0.99
C ILE A 108 -7.99 -4.78 -2.30
N VAL A 109 -7.25 -3.70 -2.55
CA VAL A 109 -7.19 -3.00 -3.83
C VAL A 109 -5.77 -3.11 -4.37
N TYR A 110 -5.63 -3.57 -5.61
CA TYR A 110 -4.36 -3.53 -6.32
C TYR A 110 -4.23 -2.20 -7.05
N ASN A 111 -3.14 -1.49 -6.80
CA ASN A 111 -2.83 -0.20 -7.39
C ASN A 111 -1.42 -0.23 -7.99
N PRO A 112 -1.26 -0.78 -9.21
CA PRO A 112 0.04 -0.80 -9.86
C PRO A 112 0.58 0.61 -10.05
N GLU A 113 1.89 0.77 -9.96
CA GLU A 113 2.59 2.03 -10.13
C GLU A 113 3.53 1.96 -11.33
N PHE A 114 3.84 3.11 -11.90
CA PHE A 114 4.70 3.27 -13.07
C PHE A 114 5.80 4.28 -12.80
N LEU A 115 6.29 4.33 -11.55
CA LEU A 115 7.26 5.31 -11.10
C LEU A 115 8.67 4.91 -11.55
N ARG A 116 9.41 5.89 -12.07
CA ARG A 116 10.84 5.74 -12.31
C ARG A 116 11.60 6.03 -11.01
N GLU A 117 12.47 5.14 -10.59
CA GLU A 117 13.17 5.24 -9.31
C GLU A 117 13.82 6.61 -9.07
N LYS A 118 14.51 7.14 -10.08
CA LYS A 118 15.18 8.46 -9.98
C LYS A 118 14.25 9.66 -10.01
N HIS A 119 12.98 9.47 -10.39
CA HIS A 119 11.98 10.53 -10.55
C HIS A 119 10.67 10.21 -9.84
N ALA A 120 10.70 9.30 -8.86
CA ALA A 120 9.50 8.72 -8.28
C ALA A 120 8.53 9.76 -7.69
N ASN A 121 9.03 10.76 -6.98
CA ASN A 121 8.19 11.82 -6.42
C ASN A 121 7.50 12.64 -7.51
N TYR A 122 8.26 13.05 -8.52
CA TYR A 122 7.71 13.79 -9.66
C TYR A 122 6.66 12.96 -10.41
N ASP A 123 6.97 11.69 -10.68
CA ASP A 123 6.06 10.78 -11.38
C ASP A 123 4.78 10.54 -10.57
N PHE A 124 4.87 10.43 -9.24
CA PHE A 124 3.71 10.28 -8.39
C PHE A 124 2.76 11.48 -8.46
N GLU A 125 3.30 12.70 -8.37
CA GLU A 125 2.50 13.93 -8.43
C GLU A 125 1.93 14.21 -9.83
N ASN A 126 2.63 13.79 -10.88
CA ASN A 126 2.27 14.12 -12.27
C ASN A 126 1.65 12.96 -13.04
N THR A 127 1.35 11.84 -12.39
CA THR A 127 0.66 10.73 -13.04
C THR A 127 -0.75 11.15 -13.47
N LYS A 128 -1.10 10.83 -14.71
CA LYS A 128 -2.43 11.14 -15.27
C LYS A 128 -3.35 9.92 -15.27
N ILE A 129 -2.81 8.76 -14.94
CA ILE A 129 -3.53 7.50 -14.99
C ILE A 129 -3.43 6.84 -13.62
N LEU A 130 -4.58 6.52 -13.04
CA LEU A 130 -4.72 5.75 -11.81
C LEU A 130 -5.43 4.45 -12.15
N ILE A 131 -4.76 3.32 -11.94
CA ILE A 131 -5.31 1.99 -12.16
C ILE A 131 -5.59 1.35 -10.82
N LEU A 132 -6.82 0.90 -10.62
CA LEU A 132 -7.25 0.24 -9.38
C LEU A 132 -7.99 -1.05 -9.73
N GLY A 133 -7.62 -2.13 -9.11
CA GLY A 133 -8.26 -3.44 -9.23
C GLY A 133 -8.73 -3.95 -7.87
N GLY A 134 -10.02 -4.24 -7.76
CA GLY A 134 -10.64 -4.70 -6.50
C GLY A 134 -12.14 -4.50 -6.53
N GLU A 135 -12.77 -4.60 -5.37
CA GLU A 135 -14.20 -4.31 -5.23
C GLU A 135 -14.48 -2.84 -5.55
N LYS A 136 -15.58 -2.59 -6.24
CA LYS A 136 -15.93 -1.26 -6.77
C LYS A 136 -15.95 -0.16 -5.70
N GLU A 137 -16.52 -0.46 -4.54
CA GLU A 137 -16.63 0.53 -3.46
C GLU A 137 -15.27 0.84 -2.82
N ASP A 138 -14.41 -0.16 -2.69
CA ASP A 138 -13.05 0.03 -2.19
C ASP A 138 -12.18 0.81 -3.18
N CYS A 139 -12.30 0.52 -4.47
CA CYS A 139 -11.64 1.31 -5.51
C CYS A 139 -12.08 2.78 -5.50
N LYS A 140 -13.37 3.06 -5.26
CA LYS A 140 -13.87 4.44 -5.12
C LYS A 140 -13.26 5.15 -3.91
N LYS A 141 -13.13 4.48 -2.77
CA LYS A 141 -12.48 5.03 -1.58
C LYS A 141 -11.02 5.40 -1.87
N VAL A 142 -10.27 4.50 -2.50
CA VAL A 142 -8.87 4.76 -2.89
C VAL A 142 -8.79 5.92 -3.87
N ALA A 143 -9.62 5.95 -4.91
CA ALA A 143 -9.66 7.04 -5.90
C ALA A 143 -9.96 8.40 -5.24
N SER A 144 -10.87 8.42 -4.27
CA SER A 144 -11.19 9.62 -3.48
C SER A 144 -9.98 10.15 -2.70
N ILE A 145 -9.17 9.26 -2.12
CA ILE A 145 -7.95 9.65 -1.40
C ILE A 145 -6.95 10.29 -2.36
N TYR A 146 -6.72 9.71 -3.54
CA TYR A 146 -5.85 10.30 -4.57
C TYR A 146 -6.34 11.66 -5.06
N LYS A 147 -7.65 11.86 -5.13
CA LYS A 147 -8.23 13.12 -5.59
C LYS A 147 -8.11 14.24 -4.55
N ASN A 148 -8.20 13.92 -3.28
CA ASN A 148 -8.33 14.90 -2.20
C ASN A 148 -7.00 15.20 -1.51
N HIS A 149 -5.97 14.43 -1.75
CA HIS A 149 -4.66 14.50 -1.11
C HIS A 149 -3.53 14.32 -2.12
#